data_5128376c3bf49d09a21abeccd3231987
#
_entry.id   5128376c3bf49d09a21abeccd3231987
#
_cell.length_a   1.000
_cell.length_b   1.000
_cell.length_c   1.000
_cell.angle_alpha   90.00
_cell.angle_beta   90.00
_cell.angle_gamma   90.00
#
_symmetry.space_group_name_H-M   'P 1'
#
loop_
_entity.id
_entity.type
_entity.pdbx_description
1 polymer ?
#
loop_
_entity_poly.entity_id
_entity_poly.type
_entity_poly.pdbx_seq_one_letter_code
_entity_poly.pdbx_strand_id
1 'polypeptide(L)'
;MAYLEAHDHADIYVPHSLDEHIVDLGEVKLNYAVTGDPGLPALLLIPAQSESWWGYEEAMPLLAEHFHVFAVDLRGQGRSTWTPGRYTLDTFGSDLVRFIDLVIGRPVIVSGLSSGGTIAAWLSAFAKPGQVTAAVWEDPPLFASEANPAVGQSIRQGIGPMFALWNTYLGDQWSVGDWAGLQRAIPRTLPMSMLRGFAAMFPPIEGEQAPGVPQNLREYDPEWGKAFASGTATASCDHAAMISQVKVPVLLTHHFHQVDEATGTLVGAMSDLQASRAAELVAGAGQDLTFRSFPDMPHALHRYQPALFTDTVVDWATKLGLLG
;
A
#
# COMPACT_ATOMS: atom_id res chain seq x y z
N MET A 1 8.18 -18.41 20.15
CA MET A 1 8.57 -18.20 18.75
C MET A 1 9.69 -17.17 18.76
N ALA A 2 10.83 -17.48 18.22
CA ALA A 2 11.87 -16.47 18.03
C ALA A 2 11.35 -15.55 16.92
N TYR A 3 11.15 -14.27 17.25
CA TYR A 3 10.93 -13.25 16.24
C TYR A 3 12.21 -13.19 15.40
N LEU A 4 12.08 -13.37 14.09
CA LEU A 4 13.17 -13.14 13.19
C LEU A 4 13.56 -11.66 13.33
N GLU A 5 14.74 -11.41 13.87
CA GLU A 5 15.26 -10.04 13.93
C GLU A 5 15.45 -9.53 12.52
N ALA A 6 15.23 -8.22 12.32
CA ALA A 6 15.65 -7.58 11.09
C ALA A 6 17.18 -7.76 10.99
N HIS A 7 17.62 -8.66 10.11
CA HIS A 7 19.03 -8.87 9.90
C HIS A 7 19.55 -7.87 8.89
N ASP A 8 20.70 -7.32 9.16
CA ASP A 8 21.41 -6.48 8.21
C ASP A 8 22.06 -7.39 7.14
N HIS A 9 21.35 -7.57 6.05
CA HIS A 9 21.83 -8.28 4.87
C HIS A 9 22.32 -7.27 3.83
N ALA A 10 23.38 -6.55 4.17
CA ALA A 10 23.94 -5.48 3.35
C ALA A 10 24.30 -5.91 1.92
N ASP A 11 24.51 -7.20 1.70
CA ASP A 11 24.78 -7.83 0.39
C ASP A 11 23.52 -8.03 -0.47
N ILE A 12 22.33 -7.91 0.12
CA ILE A 12 21.03 -8.10 -0.56
C ILE A 12 20.37 -6.75 -0.88
N TYR A 13 20.68 -5.70 -0.12
CA TYR A 13 20.06 -4.40 -0.28
C TYR A 13 20.70 -3.56 -1.38
N VAL A 14 19.85 -2.91 -2.17
CA VAL A 14 20.25 -1.85 -3.08
C VAL A 14 20.38 -0.56 -2.25
N PRO A 15 21.46 0.22 -2.41
CA PRO A 15 21.56 1.53 -1.77
C PRO A 15 20.46 2.47 -2.26
N HIS A 16 19.85 3.21 -1.34
CA HIS A 16 18.83 4.21 -1.59
C HIS A 16 19.34 5.61 -1.29
N SER A 17 18.63 6.63 -1.79
CA SER A 17 19.05 8.03 -1.68
C SER A 17 18.86 8.63 -0.28
N LEU A 18 18.00 8.01 0.56
CA LEU A 18 17.71 8.49 1.90
C LEU A 18 18.23 7.51 2.95
N ASP A 19 18.63 8.07 4.11
CA ASP A 19 19.01 7.27 5.27
C ASP A 19 17.81 6.53 5.85
N GLU A 20 18.01 5.28 6.20
CA GLU A 20 17.02 4.41 6.82
C GLU A 20 17.18 4.39 8.35
N HIS A 21 16.04 4.29 9.03
CA HIS A 21 15.96 4.24 10.49
C HIS A 21 15.10 3.05 10.92
N ILE A 22 15.42 2.47 12.08
CA ILE A 22 14.62 1.38 12.66
C ILE A 22 14.04 1.85 13.99
N VAL A 23 12.72 1.68 14.16
CA VAL A 23 12.03 1.87 15.43
C VAL A 23 11.54 0.55 15.98
N ASP A 24 11.75 0.31 17.27
CA ASP A 24 11.21 -0.84 17.99
C ASP A 24 9.83 -0.47 18.56
N LEU A 25 8.79 -1.13 18.06
CA LEU A 25 7.41 -0.97 18.53
C LEU A 25 7.04 -2.03 19.62
N GLY A 26 8.02 -2.81 20.08
CA GLY A 26 7.87 -3.88 21.06
C GLY A 26 7.55 -5.23 20.42
N GLU A 27 6.50 -5.36 19.64
CA GLU A 27 6.19 -6.60 18.94
C GLU A 27 6.93 -6.72 17.60
N VAL A 28 7.10 -5.62 16.92
CA VAL A 28 7.79 -5.52 15.62
C VAL A 28 8.74 -4.35 15.61
N LYS A 29 9.80 -4.46 14.82
CA LYS A 29 10.64 -3.34 14.43
C LYS A 29 10.23 -2.91 13.04
N LEU A 30 9.99 -1.62 12.84
CA LEU A 30 9.69 -1.04 11.54
C LEU A 30 10.87 -0.21 11.04
N ASN A 31 11.21 -0.42 9.78
CA ASN A 31 12.14 0.41 9.03
C ASN A 31 11.39 1.59 8.40
N TYR A 32 12.04 2.74 8.30
CA TYR A 32 11.46 3.92 7.66
C TYR A 32 12.55 4.87 7.18
N ALA A 33 12.20 5.70 6.21
CA ALA A 33 12.98 6.85 5.79
C ALA A 33 12.24 8.14 6.13
N VAL A 34 12.98 9.24 6.31
CA VAL A 34 12.42 10.55 6.64
C VAL A 34 13.15 11.66 5.88
N THR A 35 12.40 12.68 5.42
CA THR A 35 12.96 13.85 4.75
C THR A 35 12.04 15.06 4.94
N GLY A 36 12.52 16.24 4.59
CA GLY A 36 11.79 17.51 4.73
C GLY A 36 12.01 18.22 6.06
N ASP A 37 11.53 19.47 6.15
CA ASP A 37 11.67 20.30 7.34
C ASP A 37 10.74 19.80 8.47
N PRO A 38 11.26 19.50 9.67
CA PRO A 38 10.44 19.12 10.82
C PRO A 38 9.38 20.14 11.23
N GLY A 39 9.51 21.39 10.82
CA GLY A 39 8.51 22.45 11.05
C GLY A 39 7.26 22.36 10.16
N LEU A 40 7.35 21.64 9.04
CA LEU A 40 6.23 21.42 8.10
C LEU A 40 5.24 20.37 8.63
N PRO A 41 3.97 20.36 8.13
CA PRO A 41 3.00 19.33 8.45
C PRO A 41 3.55 17.92 8.20
N ALA A 42 3.27 16.97 9.09
CA ALA A 42 3.73 15.60 8.93
C ALA A 42 2.90 14.84 7.90
N LEU A 43 3.57 14.08 7.02
CA LEU A 43 2.97 13.18 6.05
C LEU A 43 3.57 11.78 6.22
N LEU A 44 2.72 10.77 6.42
CA LEU A 44 3.11 9.36 6.47
C LEU A 44 2.72 8.65 5.18
N LEU A 45 3.70 8.11 4.47
CA LEU A 45 3.54 7.31 3.26
C LEU A 45 3.54 5.82 3.60
N ILE A 46 2.51 5.10 3.15
CA ILE A 46 2.24 3.69 3.45
C ILE A 46 2.29 2.89 2.15
N PRO A 47 3.26 1.98 1.97
CA PRO A 47 3.46 1.26 0.72
C PRO A 47 2.34 0.24 0.45
N ALA A 48 2.24 -0.15 -0.81
CA ALA A 48 1.41 -1.26 -1.24
C ALA A 48 1.97 -2.60 -0.76
N GLN A 49 1.18 -3.66 -0.92
CA GLN A 49 1.64 -5.02 -0.72
C GLN A 49 2.77 -5.35 -1.71
N SER A 50 3.81 -6.01 -1.24
CA SER A 50 5.05 -6.30 -1.97
C SER A 50 5.87 -5.06 -2.38
N GLU A 51 5.68 -3.93 -1.72
CA GLU A 51 6.50 -2.74 -1.86
C GLU A 51 7.18 -2.38 -0.54
N SER A 52 8.14 -1.46 -0.60
CA SER A 52 8.88 -0.93 0.54
C SER A 52 8.82 0.60 0.49
N TRP A 53 9.31 1.28 1.53
CA TRP A 53 9.34 2.74 1.60
C TRP A 53 9.94 3.39 0.34
N TRP A 54 10.96 2.75 -0.24
CA TRP A 54 11.66 3.26 -1.42
C TRP A 54 10.81 3.27 -2.71
N GLY A 55 9.62 2.64 -2.71
CA GLY A 55 8.62 2.86 -3.76
C GLY A 55 8.21 4.32 -3.91
N TYR A 56 8.33 5.11 -2.83
CA TYR A 56 8.07 6.55 -2.82
C TYR A 56 9.33 7.42 -3.06
N GLU A 57 10.50 6.82 -3.28
CA GLU A 57 11.79 7.51 -3.29
C GLU A 57 11.83 8.70 -4.25
N GLU A 58 11.20 8.59 -5.43
CA GLU A 58 11.11 9.68 -6.41
C GLU A 58 10.12 10.79 -6.02
N ALA A 59 9.06 10.46 -5.28
CA ALA A 59 8.06 11.44 -4.84
C ALA A 59 8.47 12.16 -3.54
N MET A 60 9.26 11.52 -2.69
CA MET A 60 9.62 12.05 -1.37
C MET A 60 10.34 13.41 -1.44
N PRO A 61 11.32 13.66 -2.33
CA PRO A 61 11.94 14.98 -2.44
C PRO A 61 10.97 16.09 -2.83
N LEU A 62 10.02 15.81 -3.72
CA LEU A 62 9.00 16.76 -4.15
C LEU A 62 8.01 17.06 -3.02
N LEU A 63 7.56 16.04 -2.32
CA LEU A 63 6.69 16.19 -1.14
C LEU A 63 7.38 16.92 0.00
N ALA A 64 8.70 16.75 0.15
CA ALA A 64 9.50 17.36 1.22
C ALA A 64 9.61 18.90 1.12
N GLU A 65 9.26 19.47 -0.02
CA GLU A 65 9.13 20.93 -0.16
C GLU A 65 7.92 21.47 0.63
N HIS A 66 6.94 20.61 0.95
CA HIS A 66 5.66 20.99 1.58
C HIS A 66 5.38 20.27 2.90
N PHE A 67 6.03 19.14 3.15
CA PHE A 67 5.77 18.27 4.28
C PHE A 67 7.05 17.77 4.94
N HIS A 68 6.94 17.42 6.23
CA HIS A 68 7.89 16.52 6.86
C HIS A 68 7.44 15.09 6.58
N VAL A 69 8.12 14.41 5.66
CA VAL A 69 7.69 13.16 5.03
C VAL A 69 8.34 11.97 5.71
N PHE A 70 7.52 11.01 6.09
CA PHE A 70 7.92 9.70 6.60
C PHE A 70 7.42 8.64 5.62
N ALA A 71 8.25 7.70 5.22
CA ALA A 71 7.84 6.53 4.46
C ALA A 71 8.29 5.27 5.19
N VAL A 72 7.39 4.30 5.40
CA VAL A 72 7.59 3.16 6.28
C VAL A 72 7.59 1.85 5.51
N ASP A 73 8.40 0.87 5.95
CA ASP A 73 8.19 -0.53 5.60
C ASP A 73 7.18 -1.13 6.56
N LEU A 74 6.12 -1.72 6.03
CA LEU A 74 5.17 -2.45 6.86
C LEU A 74 5.77 -3.76 7.38
N ARG A 75 5.21 -4.34 8.45
CA ARG A 75 5.60 -5.69 8.85
C ARG A 75 5.53 -6.65 7.64
N GLY A 76 6.53 -7.49 7.48
CA GLY A 76 6.61 -8.42 6.35
C GLY A 76 7.14 -7.82 5.05
N GLN A 77 7.63 -6.59 5.07
CA GLN A 77 8.22 -5.90 3.91
C GLN A 77 9.54 -5.24 4.29
N GLY A 78 10.37 -5.01 3.29
CA GLY A 78 11.62 -4.29 3.42
C GLY A 78 12.48 -4.83 4.56
N ARG A 79 13.00 -3.93 5.36
CA ARG A 79 13.81 -4.24 6.56
C ARG A 79 12.99 -4.39 7.84
N SER A 80 11.66 -4.33 7.74
CA SER A 80 10.78 -4.52 8.88
C SER A 80 10.64 -6.00 9.29
N THR A 81 10.27 -6.24 10.54
CA THR A 81 10.10 -7.59 11.09
C THR A 81 9.04 -8.38 10.32
N TRP A 82 9.35 -9.62 9.97
CA TRP A 82 8.40 -10.58 9.41
C TRP A 82 7.63 -11.28 10.52
N THR A 83 6.33 -11.39 10.35
CA THR A 83 5.43 -12.03 11.34
C THR A 83 4.45 -12.98 10.65
N PRO A 84 4.93 -14.11 10.08
CA PRO A 84 4.08 -15.07 9.38
C PRO A 84 2.83 -15.44 10.19
N GLY A 85 1.67 -15.44 9.52
CA GLY A 85 0.37 -15.70 10.15
C GLY A 85 -0.26 -14.52 10.91
N ARG A 86 0.39 -13.34 10.91
CA ARG A 86 -0.11 -12.15 11.63
C ARG A 86 -0.30 -10.92 10.73
N TYR A 87 -0.62 -11.16 9.47
CA TYR A 87 -0.88 -10.12 8.48
C TYR A 87 -2.38 -9.85 8.38
N THR A 88 -2.86 -8.89 9.18
CA THR A 88 -4.25 -8.43 9.16
C THR A 88 -4.29 -6.91 9.10
N LEU A 89 -5.39 -6.36 8.57
CA LEU A 89 -5.58 -4.91 8.51
C LEU A 89 -5.47 -4.26 9.90
N ASP A 90 -6.00 -4.92 10.93
CA ASP A 90 -5.92 -4.44 12.31
C ASP A 90 -4.47 -4.44 12.86
N THR A 91 -3.65 -5.43 12.51
CA THR A 91 -2.25 -5.44 12.95
C THR A 91 -1.42 -4.35 12.28
N PHE A 92 -1.60 -4.15 10.96
CA PHE A 92 -0.94 -3.06 10.25
C PHE A 92 -1.36 -1.69 10.79
N GLY A 93 -2.66 -1.46 10.95
CA GLY A 93 -3.18 -0.21 11.51
C GLY A 93 -2.66 0.05 12.92
N SER A 94 -2.65 -0.97 13.78
CA SER A 94 -2.14 -0.86 15.16
C SER A 94 -0.65 -0.55 15.22
N ASP A 95 0.16 -1.11 14.33
CA ASP A 95 1.59 -0.76 14.23
C ASP A 95 1.76 0.71 13.88
N LEU A 96 1.01 1.19 12.89
CA LEU A 96 1.14 2.58 12.44
C LEU A 96 0.60 3.59 13.48
N VAL A 97 -0.44 3.25 14.25
CA VAL A 97 -0.86 4.06 15.41
C VAL A 97 0.30 4.23 16.39
N ARG A 98 1.07 3.15 16.67
CA ARG A 98 2.24 3.20 17.55
C ARG A 98 3.42 3.93 16.90
N PHE A 99 3.63 3.72 15.59
CA PHE A 99 4.66 4.45 14.83
C PHE A 99 4.41 5.97 14.88
N ILE A 100 3.18 6.41 14.66
CA ILE A 100 2.81 7.83 14.74
C ILE A 100 3.11 8.38 16.14
N ASP A 101 2.74 7.64 17.19
CA ASP A 101 3.01 8.09 18.57
C ASP A 101 4.50 8.19 18.91
N LEU A 102 5.28 7.19 18.49
CA LEU A 102 6.67 7.04 18.96
C LEU A 102 7.69 7.77 18.08
N VAL A 103 7.40 7.91 16.78
CA VAL A 103 8.33 8.48 15.80
C VAL A 103 7.89 9.88 15.38
N ILE A 104 6.63 10.04 14.95
CA ILE A 104 6.13 11.32 14.44
C ILE A 104 5.77 12.26 15.61
N GLY A 105 5.12 11.75 16.66
CA GLY A 105 4.80 12.45 17.91
C GLY A 105 3.82 13.62 17.79
N ARG A 106 3.11 13.75 16.65
CA ARG A 106 2.17 14.85 16.36
C ARG A 106 1.12 14.41 15.35
N PRO A 107 0.04 15.20 15.15
CA PRO A 107 -0.96 14.94 14.12
C PRO A 107 -0.33 14.80 12.72
N VAL A 108 -0.86 13.86 11.92
CA VAL A 108 -0.26 13.47 10.64
C VAL A 108 -1.32 13.34 9.55
N ILE A 109 -0.95 13.69 8.31
CA ILE A 109 -1.68 13.30 7.11
C ILE A 109 -1.18 11.91 6.73
N VAL A 110 -2.05 10.95 6.48
CA VAL A 110 -1.67 9.61 6.01
C VAL A 110 -1.93 9.47 4.53
N SER A 111 -1.02 8.87 3.80
CA SER A 111 -1.18 8.56 2.37
C SER A 111 -0.76 7.13 2.12
N GLY A 112 -1.55 6.34 1.41
CA GLY A 112 -1.19 4.96 1.12
C GLY A 112 -1.68 4.48 -0.22
N LEU A 113 -0.85 3.67 -0.90
CA LEU A 113 -1.17 3.02 -2.15
C LEU A 113 -1.80 1.65 -1.91
N SER A 114 -2.84 1.30 -2.66
CA SER A 114 -3.36 -0.08 -2.72
C SER A 114 -3.73 -0.61 -1.32
N SER A 115 -3.12 -1.71 -0.86
CA SER A 115 -3.27 -2.20 0.51
C SER A 115 -2.87 -1.14 1.55
N GLY A 116 -1.85 -0.31 1.28
CA GLY A 116 -1.50 0.87 2.09
C GLY A 116 -2.63 1.89 2.13
N GLY A 117 -3.35 2.08 1.02
CA GLY A 117 -4.56 2.92 0.97
C GLY A 117 -5.71 2.36 1.79
N THR A 118 -5.87 1.03 1.84
CA THR A 118 -6.83 0.38 2.73
C THR A 118 -6.43 0.54 4.21
N ILE A 119 -5.11 0.50 4.51
CA ILE A 119 -4.59 0.79 5.86
C ILE A 119 -4.80 2.27 6.21
N ALA A 120 -4.61 3.20 5.26
CA ALA A 120 -4.93 4.62 5.46
C ALA A 120 -6.41 4.83 5.75
N ALA A 121 -7.32 4.06 5.11
CA ALA A 121 -8.75 4.07 5.42
C ALA A 121 -9.00 3.54 6.84
N TRP A 122 -8.32 2.49 7.27
CA TRP A 122 -8.38 1.98 8.63
C TRP A 122 -7.94 3.03 9.66
N LEU A 123 -6.82 3.70 9.41
CA LEU A 123 -6.33 4.79 10.27
C LEU A 123 -7.31 5.97 10.32
N SER A 124 -7.96 6.30 9.20
CA SER A 124 -8.98 7.35 9.13
C SER A 124 -10.19 7.08 10.03
N ALA A 125 -10.50 5.80 10.27
CA ALA A 125 -11.63 5.36 11.10
C ALA A 125 -11.24 5.10 12.56
N PHE A 126 -10.08 4.48 12.81
CA PHE A 126 -9.76 3.83 14.08
C PHE A 126 -8.52 4.37 14.78
N ALA A 127 -7.72 5.26 14.17
CA ALA A 127 -6.62 5.93 14.85
C ALA A 127 -7.13 6.71 16.08
N LYS A 128 -6.22 7.03 16.98
CA LYS A 128 -6.54 7.83 18.17
C LYS A 128 -7.14 9.17 17.78
N PRO A 129 -8.06 9.71 18.57
CA PRO A 129 -8.62 11.04 18.30
C PRO A 129 -7.53 12.10 18.09
N GLY A 130 -7.58 12.81 16.96
CA GLY A 130 -6.63 13.87 16.61
C GLY A 130 -5.26 13.38 16.12
N GLN A 131 -5.02 12.07 16.03
CA GLN A 131 -3.74 11.52 15.54
C GLN A 131 -3.61 11.64 14.01
N VAL A 132 -4.69 11.40 13.27
CA VAL A 132 -4.79 11.61 11.82
C VAL A 132 -5.62 12.85 11.55
N THR A 133 -5.16 13.73 10.66
CA THR A 133 -5.84 14.97 10.29
C THR A 133 -6.53 14.92 8.95
N ALA A 134 -6.00 14.12 8.01
CA ALA A 134 -6.52 13.93 6.67
C ALA A 134 -5.92 12.64 6.08
N ALA A 135 -6.55 12.09 5.04
CA ALA A 135 -6.08 10.84 4.43
C ALA A 135 -6.14 10.88 2.91
N VAL A 136 -5.06 10.39 2.28
CA VAL A 136 -5.00 10.09 0.85
C VAL A 136 -5.09 8.58 0.67
N TRP A 137 -6.10 8.12 -0.04
CA TRP A 137 -6.30 6.73 -0.40
C TRP A 137 -5.96 6.58 -1.89
N GLU A 138 -4.71 6.21 -2.17
CA GLU A 138 -4.22 6.06 -3.52
C GLU A 138 -4.60 4.67 -4.04
N ASP A 139 -5.56 4.63 -4.96
CA ASP A 139 -6.06 3.44 -5.65
C ASP A 139 -6.23 2.20 -4.73
N PRO A 140 -6.97 2.32 -3.61
CA PRO A 140 -7.11 1.25 -2.64
C PRO A 140 -8.07 0.15 -3.13
N PRO A 141 -7.85 -1.14 -2.82
CA PRO A 141 -8.77 -2.22 -3.16
C PRO A 141 -9.96 -2.32 -2.17
N LEU A 142 -10.63 -1.18 -1.92
CA LEU A 142 -11.79 -1.13 -1.03
C LEU A 142 -12.92 -2.02 -1.56
N PHE A 143 -13.52 -2.82 -0.69
CA PHE A 143 -14.43 -3.93 -1.00
C PHE A 143 -13.76 -5.04 -1.80
N ALA A 144 -13.07 -4.69 -2.89
CA ALA A 144 -12.47 -5.66 -3.82
C ALA A 144 -11.48 -6.62 -3.13
N SER A 145 -10.81 -6.22 -2.07
CA SER A 145 -9.91 -7.09 -1.29
C SER A 145 -10.62 -7.98 -0.27
N GLU A 146 -11.92 -7.79 -0.03
CA GLU A 146 -12.70 -8.69 0.82
C GLU A 146 -12.85 -10.08 0.17
N ALA A 147 -13.00 -11.08 1.01
CA ALA A 147 -13.21 -12.46 0.53
C ALA A 147 -14.48 -12.59 -0.32
N ASN A 148 -15.54 -11.97 0.17
CA ASN A 148 -16.85 -11.93 -0.45
C ASN A 148 -17.37 -10.49 -0.38
N PRO A 149 -16.98 -9.65 -1.34
CA PRO A 149 -17.37 -8.24 -1.32
C PRO A 149 -18.90 -8.11 -1.44
N ALA A 150 -19.47 -7.25 -0.60
CA ALA A 150 -20.88 -6.92 -0.68
C ALA A 150 -21.22 -6.09 -1.94
N VAL A 151 -20.19 -5.48 -2.56
CA VAL A 151 -20.31 -4.59 -3.72
C VAL A 151 -19.20 -4.92 -4.72
N GLY A 152 -19.58 -5.17 -5.98
CA GLY A 152 -18.63 -5.40 -7.08
C GLY A 152 -17.89 -6.73 -7.00
N GLN A 153 -16.79 -6.82 -7.73
CA GLN A 153 -15.98 -8.04 -7.87
C GLN A 153 -14.87 -8.07 -6.84
N SER A 154 -14.41 -9.29 -6.47
CA SER A 154 -13.20 -9.46 -5.69
C SER A 154 -11.96 -9.53 -6.59
N ILE A 155 -10.94 -8.71 -6.33
CA ILE A 155 -9.64 -8.80 -7.01
C ILE A 155 -8.89 -10.09 -6.67
N ARG A 156 -9.30 -10.81 -5.64
CA ARG A 156 -8.69 -12.10 -5.27
C ARG A 156 -8.78 -13.13 -6.39
N GLN A 157 -9.81 -13.04 -7.26
CA GLN A 157 -9.91 -13.90 -8.44
C GLN A 157 -8.83 -13.59 -9.48
N GLY A 158 -8.36 -12.34 -9.55
CA GLY A 158 -7.31 -11.90 -10.44
C GLY A 158 -5.91 -12.08 -9.84
N ILE A 159 -5.62 -11.38 -8.74
CA ILE A 159 -4.28 -11.37 -8.13
C ILE A 159 -4.02 -12.58 -7.22
N GLY A 160 -5.06 -13.24 -6.70
CA GLY A 160 -4.92 -14.38 -5.80
C GLY A 160 -4.03 -15.51 -6.34
N PRO A 161 -4.17 -15.96 -7.61
CA PRO A 161 -3.27 -16.92 -8.21
C PRO A 161 -1.80 -16.48 -8.24
N MET A 162 -1.52 -15.18 -8.44
CA MET A 162 -0.16 -14.63 -8.36
C MET A 162 0.41 -14.76 -6.94
N PHE A 163 -0.36 -14.40 -5.93
CA PHE A 163 0.05 -14.53 -4.54
C PHE A 163 0.27 -15.99 -4.12
N ALA A 164 -0.52 -16.92 -4.64
CA ALA A 164 -0.30 -18.34 -4.43
C ALA A 164 1.02 -18.81 -5.07
N LEU A 165 1.37 -18.30 -6.25
CA LEU A 165 2.67 -18.56 -6.88
C LEU A 165 3.82 -17.96 -6.05
N TRP A 166 3.69 -16.72 -5.57
CA TRP A 166 4.69 -16.12 -4.70
C TRP A 166 4.90 -16.95 -3.43
N ASN A 167 3.83 -17.39 -2.78
CA ASN A 167 3.93 -18.25 -1.60
C ASN A 167 4.60 -19.61 -1.89
N THR A 168 4.51 -20.11 -3.14
CA THR A 168 5.11 -21.39 -3.55
C THR A 168 6.58 -21.25 -3.92
N TYR A 169 6.96 -20.16 -4.58
CA TYR A 169 8.26 -20.03 -5.24
C TYR A 169 9.19 -19.00 -4.60
N LEU A 170 8.68 -17.96 -3.94
CA LEU A 170 9.52 -17.07 -3.15
C LEU A 170 9.94 -17.80 -1.88
N GLY A 171 11.18 -17.63 -1.48
CA GLY A 171 11.73 -18.32 -0.33
C GLY A 171 11.34 -17.68 1.00
N ASP A 172 11.87 -18.26 2.06
CA ASP A 172 11.85 -17.68 3.39
C ASP A 172 12.57 -16.33 3.40
N GLN A 173 12.49 -15.63 4.51
CA GLN A 173 13.14 -14.33 4.68
C GLN A 173 14.60 -14.36 4.18
N TRP A 174 14.93 -13.41 3.27
CA TRP A 174 16.24 -13.23 2.65
C TRP A 174 16.66 -14.34 1.68
N SER A 175 15.82 -15.31 1.41
CA SER A 175 16.04 -16.30 0.36
C SER A 175 15.44 -15.81 -0.95
N VAL A 176 16.08 -16.19 -2.05
CA VAL A 176 15.59 -15.85 -3.40
C VAL A 176 14.51 -16.86 -3.86
N GLY A 177 14.41 -18.01 -3.21
CA GLY A 177 13.53 -19.09 -3.63
C GLY A 177 13.84 -19.63 -5.03
N ASP A 178 12.84 -20.18 -5.71
CA ASP A 178 12.94 -20.63 -7.11
C ASP A 178 12.35 -19.60 -8.08
N TRP A 179 13.10 -18.52 -8.31
CA TRP A 179 12.71 -17.46 -9.25
C TRP A 179 12.45 -17.96 -10.66
N ALA A 180 13.29 -18.87 -11.15
CA ALA A 180 13.13 -19.46 -12.47
C ALA A 180 11.86 -20.33 -12.56
N GLY A 181 11.52 -21.02 -11.48
CA GLY A 181 10.26 -21.76 -11.34
C GLY A 181 9.07 -20.83 -11.39
N LEU A 182 9.10 -19.72 -10.66
CA LEU A 182 8.05 -18.70 -10.67
C LEU A 182 7.83 -18.15 -12.08
N GLN A 183 8.88 -17.73 -12.76
CA GLN A 183 8.76 -17.20 -14.13
C GLN A 183 8.14 -18.21 -15.11
N ARG A 184 8.47 -19.51 -14.96
CA ARG A 184 7.84 -20.56 -15.79
C ARG A 184 6.40 -20.84 -15.42
N ALA A 185 6.01 -20.66 -14.16
CA ALA A 185 4.68 -20.96 -13.65
C ALA A 185 3.66 -19.86 -13.99
N ILE A 186 4.05 -18.58 -13.99
CA ILE A 186 3.17 -17.43 -14.24
C ILE A 186 2.34 -17.61 -15.53
N PRO A 187 2.93 -17.80 -16.74
CA PRO A 187 2.14 -17.90 -17.98
C PRO A 187 1.33 -19.19 -18.11
N ARG A 188 1.55 -20.17 -17.23
CA ARG A 188 0.77 -21.42 -17.18
C ARG A 188 -0.42 -21.33 -16.23
N THR A 189 -0.37 -20.41 -15.28
CA THR A 189 -1.36 -20.25 -14.23
C THR A 189 -2.33 -19.11 -14.52
N LEU A 190 -1.80 -18.00 -15.09
CA LEU A 190 -2.60 -16.81 -15.37
C LEU A 190 -3.01 -16.75 -16.84
N PRO A 191 -4.30 -16.45 -17.14
CA PRO A 191 -4.75 -16.17 -18.51
C PRO A 191 -4.00 -14.98 -19.13
N MET A 192 -3.84 -15.00 -20.46
CA MET A 192 -3.16 -13.92 -21.18
C MET A 192 -3.86 -12.57 -21.06
N SER A 193 -5.18 -12.54 -20.88
CA SER A 193 -5.94 -11.31 -20.60
C SER A 193 -5.51 -10.69 -19.27
N MET A 194 -5.35 -11.50 -18.23
CA MET A 194 -4.88 -11.06 -16.93
C MET A 194 -3.43 -10.56 -16.98
N LEU A 195 -2.56 -11.26 -17.70
CA LEU A 195 -1.16 -10.82 -17.87
C LEU A 195 -1.06 -9.48 -18.58
N ARG A 196 -1.89 -9.24 -19.60
CA ARG A 196 -1.96 -7.93 -20.26
C ARG A 196 -2.49 -6.84 -19.34
N GLY A 197 -3.51 -7.14 -18.55
CA GLY A 197 -4.04 -6.21 -17.55
C GLY A 197 -3.00 -5.84 -16.50
N PHE A 198 -2.28 -6.83 -15.97
CA PHE A 198 -1.17 -6.55 -15.04
C PHE A 198 -0.04 -5.73 -15.68
N ALA A 199 0.29 -5.97 -16.94
CA ALA A 199 1.26 -5.15 -17.65
C ALA A 199 0.80 -3.68 -17.83
N ALA A 200 -0.50 -3.43 -17.89
CA ALA A 200 -1.04 -2.07 -17.91
C ALA A 200 -1.04 -1.42 -16.52
N MET A 201 -1.32 -2.19 -15.47
CA MET A 201 -1.25 -1.70 -14.07
C MET A 201 0.19 -1.42 -13.62
N PHE A 202 1.13 -2.23 -14.06
CA PHE A 202 2.53 -2.20 -13.64
C PHE A 202 3.45 -2.22 -14.88
N PRO A 203 3.41 -1.17 -15.71
CA PRO A 203 4.30 -1.11 -16.87
C PRO A 203 5.76 -1.05 -16.38
N PRO A 204 6.71 -1.63 -17.15
CA PRO A 204 8.11 -1.56 -16.79
C PRO A 204 8.60 -0.11 -16.79
N ILE A 205 9.37 0.27 -15.78
CA ILE A 205 10.05 1.57 -15.72
C ILE A 205 11.41 1.43 -16.42
N GLU A 206 11.71 2.34 -17.32
CA GLU A 206 12.95 2.34 -18.08
C GLU A 206 14.14 2.53 -17.13
N GLY A 207 15.11 1.62 -17.16
CA GLY A 207 16.29 1.64 -16.29
C GLY A 207 16.18 0.80 -15.01
N GLU A 208 14.99 0.37 -14.59
CA GLU A 208 14.82 -0.44 -13.36
C GLU A 208 15.02 -1.95 -13.55
N GLN A 209 15.22 -2.43 -14.75
CA GLN A 209 15.37 -3.88 -15.00
C GLN A 209 16.78 -4.37 -14.65
N ALA A 210 17.00 -4.70 -13.39
CA ALA A 210 18.14 -5.54 -13.00
C ALA A 210 17.84 -7.00 -13.33
N PRO A 211 18.83 -7.78 -13.85
CA PRO A 211 18.65 -9.22 -14.01
C PRO A 211 18.49 -9.89 -12.64
N GLY A 212 17.46 -10.72 -12.49
CA GLY A 212 17.22 -11.50 -11.28
C GLY A 212 15.90 -11.19 -10.60
N VAL A 213 15.81 -11.53 -9.33
CA VAL A 213 14.61 -11.26 -8.50
C VAL A 213 14.56 -9.77 -8.18
N PRO A 214 13.43 -9.08 -8.44
CA PRO A 214 13.25 -7.69 -8.02
C PRO A 214 13.45 -7.55 -6.50
N GLN A 215 14.05 -6.43 -6.08
CA GLN A 215 14.36 -6.20 -4.67
C GLN A 215 13.11 -6.31 -3.78
N ASN A 216 12.02 -5.68 -4.18
CA ASN A 216 10.76 -5.72 -3.43
C ASN A 216 10.26 -7.15 -3.16
N LEU A 217 10.48 -8.11 -4.06
CA LEU A 217 10.12 -9.52 -3.85
C LEU A 217 11.14 -10.30 -3.01
N ARG A 218 12.36 -9.82 -2.86
CA ARG A 218 13.34 -10.38 -1.90
C ARG A 218 13.04 -9.97 -0.47
N GLU A 219 12.44 -8.80 -0.32
CA GLU A 219 12.10 -8.15 0.95
C GLU A 219 10.67 -8.45 1.42
N TYR A 220 9.90 -9.22 0.65
CA TYR A 220 8.48 -9.45 0.90
C TYR A 220 8.23 -10.84 1.48
N ASP A 221 7.51 -10.90 2.62
CA ASP A 221 7.04 -12.16 3.18
C ASP A 221 5.84 -12.69 2.37
N PRO A 222 6.01 -13.81 1.63
CA PRO A 222 4.93 -14.36 0.81
C PRO A 222 3.72 -14.85 1.62
N GLU A 223 3.85 -15.09 2.94
CA GLU A 223 2.71 -15.40 3.82
C GLU A 223 1.70 -14.25 3.90
N TRP A 224 2.10 -13.00 3.67
CA TRP A 224 1.13 -11.92 3.53
C TRP A 224 0.27 -12.08 2.27
N GLY A 225 0.86 -12.43 1.12
CA GLY A 225 0.10 -12.76 -0.09
C GLY A 225 -0.88 -13.90 0.13
N LYS A 226 -0.49 -14.92 0.90
CA LYS A 226 -1.37 -16.02 1.30
C LYS A 226 -2.51 -15.53 2.21
N ALA A 227 -2.24 -14.67 3.18
CA ALA A 227 -3.27 -14.07 4.03
C ALA A 227 -4.28 -13.27 3.21
N PHE A 228 -3.81 -12.52 2.21
CA PHE A 228 -4.67 -11.80 1.29
C PHE A 228 -5.50 -12.77 0.43
N ALA A 229 -4.87 -13.75 -0.24
CA ALA A 229 -5.55 -14.71 -1.10
C ALA A 229 -6.60 -15.55 -0.34
N SER A 230 -6.33 -15.90 0.92
CA SER A 230 -7.29 -16.63 1.77
C SER A 230 -8.40 -15.71 2.33
N GLY A 231 -8.21 -14.38 2.33
CA GLY A 231 -9.11 -13.40 2.91
C GLY A 231 -8.90 -13.18 4.41
N THR A 232 -7.90 -13.81 5.03
CA THR A 232 -7.62 -13.61 6.46
C THR A 232 -7.07 -12.23 6.76
N ALA A 233 -6.42 -11.57 5.78
CA ALA A 233 -5.91 -10.21 5.92
C ALA A 233 -7.02 -9.17 6.22
N THR A 234 -8.22 -9.35 5.66
CA THR A 234 -9.36 -8.44 5.80
C THR A 234 -10.52 -9.02 6.61
N ALA A 235 -10.41 -10.27 7.10
CA ALA A 235 -11.52 -10.99 7.74
C ALA A 235 -12.10 -10.33 8.99
N SER A 236 -11.28 -9.56 9.72
CA SER A 236 -11.71 -8.86 10.95
C SER A 236 -12.25 -7.46 10.70
N CYS A 237 -12.19 -6.95 9.48
CA CYS A 237 -12.52 -5.58 9.14
C CYS A 237 -13.43 -5.50 7.91
N ASP A 238 -14.74 -5.36 8.12
CA ASP A 238 -15.72 -5.06 7.09
C ASP A 238 -15.48 -3.65 6.56
N HIS A 239 -15.24 -3.52 5.25
CA HIS A 239 -14.88 -2.25 4.65
C HIS A 239 -16.02 -1.22 4.70
N ALA A 240 -17.28 -1.64 4.55
CA ALA A 240 -18.39 -0.71 4.64
C ALA A 240 -18.54 -0.17 6.07
N ALA A 241 -18.41 -1.03 7.07
CA ALA A 241 -18.44 -0.64 8.48
C ALA A 241 -17.26 0.25 8.85
N MET A 242 -16.07 -0.02 8.33
CA MET A 242 -14.88 0.80 8.52
C MET A 242 -15.05 2.20 7.90
N ILE A 243 -15.42 2.27 6.63
CA ILE A 243 -15.53 3.55 5.90
C ILE A 243 -16.64 4.44 6.51
N SER A 244 -17.74 3.85 7.00
CA SER A 244 -18.79 4.62 7.71
C SER A 244 -18.33 5.23 9.03
N GLN A 245 -17.16 4.90 9.54
CA GLN A 245 -16.56 5.44 10.76
C GLN A 245 -15.39 6.41 10.51
N VAL A 246 -15.14 6.78 9.26
CA VAL A 246 -14.10 7.74 8.88
C VAL A 246 -14.35 9.09 9.56
N LYS A 247 -13.30 9.71 10.11
CA LYS A 247 -13.36 10.89 10.96
C LYS A 247 -12.62 12.10 10.40
N VAL A 248 -12.05 11.96 9.21
CA VAL A 248 -11.17 12.95 8.58
C VAL A 248 -11.51 13.13 7.11
N PRO A 249 -11.21 14.28 6.49
CA PRO A 249 -11.36 14.46 5.05
C PRO A 249 -10.47 13.49 4.28
N VAL A 250 -10.96 13.04 3.12
CA VAL A 250 -10.34 12.02 2.28
C VAL A 250 -10.11 12.53 0.86
N LEU A 251 -8.90 12.30 0.34
CA LEU A 251 -8.61 12.30 -1.09
C LEU A 251 -8.57 10.85 -1.57
N LEU A 252 -9.50 10.47 -2.43
CA LEU A 252 -9.54 9.16 -3.07
C LEU A 252 -9.08 9.30 -4.52
N THR A 253 -8.00 8.65 -4.89
CA THR A 253 -7.59 8.51 -6.29
C THR A 253 -7.96 7.13 -6.81
N HIS A 254 -8.41 7.05 -8.07
CA HIS A 254 -8.84 5.83 -8.73
C HIS A 254 -8.18 5.75 -10.09
N HIS A 255 -7.42 4.68 -10.31
CA HIS A 255 -6.51 4.57 -11.46
C HIS A 255 -7.01 3.54 -12.46
N PHE A 256 -6.11 3.02 -13.31
CA PHE A 256 -6.43 2.02 -14.31
C PHE A 256 -7.19 0.82 -13.71
N HIS A 257 -8.31 0.50 -14.33
CA HIS A 257 -9.10 -0.68 -13.99
C HIS A 257 -9.88 -1.14 -15.23
N GLN A 258 -10.11 -2.43 -15.30
CA GLN A 258 -10.98 -3.05 -16.31
C GLN A 258 -11.60 -4.33 -15.75
N VAL A 259 -12.74 -4.70 -16.27
CA VAL A 259 -13.34 -6.03 -16.05
C VAL A 259 -13.08 -6.87 -17.28
N ASP A 260 -12.42 -8.01 -17.13
CA ASP A 260 -12.19 -8.96 -18.21
C ASP A 260 -13.54 -9.53 -18.66
N GLU A 261 -13.94 -9.29 -19.91
CA GLU A 261 -15.26 -9.65 -20.45
C GLU A 261 -15.50 -11.16 -20.45
N ALA A 262 -14.44 -11.97 -20.61
CA ALA A 262 -14.58 -13.42 -20.72
C ALA A 262 -14.75 -14.09 -19.35
N THR A 263 -14.13 -13.54 -18.31
CA THR A 263 -14.10 -14.14 -16.97
C THR A 263 -14.90 -13.37 -15.93
N GLY A 264 -15.28 -12.12 -16.20
CA GLY A 264 -15.86 -11.18 -15.23
C GLY A 264 -14.88 -10.75 -14.15
N THR A 265 -13.57 -11.00 -14.32
CA THR A 265 -12.54 -10.72 -13.32
C THR A 265 -12.12 -9.26 -13.38
N LEU A 266 -12.10 -8.59 -12.23
CA LEU A 266 -11.56 -7.24 -12.08
C LEU A 266 -10.03 -7.29 -12.19
N VAL A 267 -9.48 -6.48 -13.08
CA VAL A 267 -8.06 -6.11 -13.16
C VAL A 267 -7.99 -4.63 -12.83
N GLY A 268 -7.43 -4.31 -11.69
CA GLY A 268 -7.47 -2.98 -11.08
C GLY A 268 -7.61 -3.13 -9.57
N ALA A 269 -7.52 -2.04 -8.83
CA ALA A 269 -7.70 -2.09 -7.38
C ALA A 269 -9.18 -2.21 -7.00
N MET A 270 -10.05 -1.42 -7.64
CA MET A 270 -11.50 -1.47 -7.46
C MET A 270 -12.23 -1.06 -8.74
N SER A 271 -13.50 -1.41 -8.84
CA SER A 271 -14.38 -0.98 -9.93
C SER A 271 -15.00 0.40 -9.61
N ASP A 272 -15.58 1.06 -10.64
CA ASP A 272 -16.33 2.31 -10.49
C ASP A 272 -17.46 2.19 -9.46
N LEU A 273 -18.13 1.04 -9.42
CA LEU A 273 -19.20 0.77 -8.45
C LEU A 273 -18.66 0.78 -7.02
N GLN A 274 -17.48 0.19 -6.79
CA GLN A 274 -16.83 0.16 -5.48
C GLN A 274 -16.31 1.54 -5.07
N ALA A 275 -15.71 2.28 -6.01
CA ALA A 275 -15.28 3.66 -5.78
C ALA A 275 -16.46 4.57 -5.42
N SER A 276 -17.56 4.46 -6.15
CA SER A 276 -18.79 5.22 -5.86
C SER A 276 -19.33 4.87 -4.47
N ARG A 277 -19.33 3.56 -4.11
CA ARG A 277 -19.79 3.13 -2.78
C ARG A 277 -18.92 3.65 -1.66
N ALA A 278 -17.59 3.68 -1.84
CA ALA A 278 -16.68 4.29 -0.86
C ALA A 278 -16.99 5.77 -0.66
N ALA A 279 -17.22 6.51 -1.75
CA ALA A 279 -17.57 7.91 -1.71
C ALA A 279 -18.88 8.16 -0.96
N GLU A 280 -19.92 7.37 -1.22
CA GLU A 280 -21.20 7.46 -0.49
C GLU A 280 -21.03 7.25 1.02
N LEU A 281 -20.20 6.28 1.42
CA LEU A 281 -20.00 5.97 2.83
C LEU A 281 -19.20 7.04 3.56
N VAL A 282 -18.17 7.63 2.93
CA VAL A 282 -17.42 8.75 3.50
C VAL A 282 -18.35 9.97 3.66
N ALA A 283 -19.15 10.29 2.66
CA ALA A 283 -20.15 11.35 2.76
C ALA A 283 -21.20 11.07 3.84
N GLY A 284 -21.65 9.81 3.94
CA GLY A 284 -22.56 9.34 5.00
C GLY A 284 -21.98 9.45 6.41
N ALA A 285 -20.67 9.35 6.55
CA ALA A 285 -19.94 9.60 7.80
C ALA A 285 -19.78 11.10 8.13
N GLY A 286 -20.27 11.99 7.25
CA GLY A 286 -20.20 13.44 7.43
C GLY A 286 -18.81 14.03 7.13
N GLN A 287 -17.99 13.31 6.35
CA GLN A 287 -16.65 13.76 5.97
C GLN A 287 -16.58 14.20 4.51
N ASP A 288 -15.71 15.17 4.24
CA ASP A 288 -15.43 15.63 2.88
C ASP A 288 -14.62 14.58 2.12
N LEU A 289 -15.09 14.22 0.93
CA LEU A 289 -14.35 13.38 0.00
C LEU A 289 -14.06 14.15 -1.28
N THR A 290 -12.77 14.22 -1.63
CA THR A 290 -12.30 14.64 -2.94
C THR A 290 -11.98 13.40 -3.76
N PHE A 291 -12.73 13.20 -4.87
CA PHE A 291 -12.48 12.08 -5.80
C PHE A 291 -11.69 12.57 -7.01
N ARG A 292 -10.64 11.83 -7.37
CA ARG A 292 -9.81 12.06 -8.56
C ARG A 292 -9.68 10.77 -9.35
N SER A 293 -10.15 10.76 -10.59
CA SER A 293 -10.03 9.61 -11.49
C SER A 293 -8.88 9.82 -12.47
N PHE A 294 -8.02 8.82 -12.57
CA PHE A 294 -6.86 8.75 -13.46
C PHE A 294 -6.88 7.44 -14.25
N PRO A 295 -7.89 7.18 -15.10
CA PRO A 295 -8.12 5.87 -15.71
C PRO A 295 -6.99 5.40 -16.63
N ASP A 296 -6.18 6.33 -17.14
CA ASP A 296 -5.04 6.03 -18.01
C ASP A 296 -3.71 5.89 -17.24
N MET A 297 -3.72 6.12 -15.91
CA MET A 297 -2.53 6.03 -15.08
C MET A 297 -2.34 4.63 -14.51
N PRO A 298 -1.08 4.16 -14.44
CA PRO A 298 -0.73 2.94 -13.73
C PRO A 298 -1.16 2.98 -12.26
N HIS A 299 -1.15 1.82 -11.61
CA HIS A 299 -1.61 1.65 -10.24
C HIS A 299 -0.91 2.58 -9.22
N ALA A 300 0.41 2.73 -9.31
CA ALA A 300 1.23 3.56 -8.40
C ALA A 300 1.50 4.95 -9.02
N LEU A 301 0.57 5.90 -8.86
CA LEU A 301 0.73 7.25 -9.42
C LEU A 301 2.01 7.93 -8.91
N HIS A 302 2.30 7.82 -7.59
CA HIS A 302 3.49 8.41 -6.98
C HIS A 302 4.81 7.92 -7.59
N ARG A 303 4.84 6.70 -8.13
CA ARG A 303 6.03 6.09 -8.74
C ARG A 303 6.16 6.44 -10.22
N TYR A 304 5.03 6.37 -10.97
CA TYR A 304 5.05 6.60 -12.42
C TYR A 304 4.96 8.07 -12.81
N GLN A 305 4.33 8.90 -11.98
CA GLN A 305 4.13 10.33 -12.19
C GLN A 305 4.29 11.09 -10.87
N PRO A 306 5.49 11.11 -10.26
CA PRO A 306 5.72 11.65 -8.92
C PRO A 306 5.33 13.12 -8.79
N ALA A 307 5.55 13.94 -9.83
CA ALA A 307 5.13 15.34 -9.84
C ALA A 307 3.59 15.47 -9.81
N LEU A 308 2.87 14.71 -10.64
CA LEU A 308 1.40 14.74 -10.67
C LEU A 308 0.79 14.27 -9.34
N PHE A 309 1.38 13.24 -8.73
CA PHE A 309 0.99 12.77 -7.40
C PHE A 309 1.19 13.89 -6.36
N THR A 310 2.38 14.48 -6.32
CA THR A 310 2.74 15.56 -5.40
C THR A 310 1.79 16.74 -5.56
N ASP A 311 1.61 17.26 -6.76
CA ASP A 311 0.72 18.39 -7.05
C ASP A 311 -0.73 18.07 -6.60
N THR A 312 -1.20 16.84 -6.84
CA THR A 312 -2.55 16.42 -6.43
C THR A 312 -2.73 16.46 -4.91
N VAL A 313 -1.73 15.97 -4.16
CA VAL A 313 -1.75 15.95 -2.70
C VAL A 313 -1.61 17.35 -2.12
N VAL A 314 -0.67 18.14 -2.64
CA VAL A 314 -0.41 19.53 -2.19
C VAL A 314 -1.62 20.44 -2.44
N ASP A 315 -2.19 20.41 -3.65
CA ASP A 315 -3.38 21.17 -4.00
C ASP A 315 -4.57 20.83 -3.07
N TRP A 316 -4.76 19.57 -2.78
CA TRP A 316 -5.81 19.12 -1.90
C TRP A 316 -5.58 19.55 -0.45
N ALA A 317 -4.38 19.34 0.08
CA ALA A 317 -4.02 19.72 1.44
C ALA A 317 -4.10 21.25 1.65
N THR A 318 -3.72 22.04 0.64
CA THR A 318 -3.85 23.50 0.64
C THR A 318 -5.31 23.93 0.72
N LYS A 319 -6.21 23.31 -0.06
CA LYS A 319 -7.66 23.60 -0.02
C LYS A 319 -8.29 23.28 1.34
N LEU A 320 -7.74 22.33 2.06
CA LEU A 320 -8.16 22.01 3.44
C LEU A 320 -7.55 22.96 4.50
N GLY A 321 -6.64 23.86 4.09
CA GLY A 321 -5.92 24.74 5.04
C GLY A 321 -4.89 23.99 5.91
N LEU A 322 -4.41 22.83 5.46
CA LEU A 322 -3.39 22.03 6.14
C LEU A 322 -1.95 22.47 5.81
N LEU A 323 -1.80 23.18 4.70
CA LEU A 323 -0.57 23.84 4.29
C LEU A 323 -0.76 25.35 4.46
N GLY A 324 0.24 26.02 5.03
CA GLY A 324 0.25 27.49 5.26
C GLY A 324 0.51 28.28 4.00
#